data_86d453eb41758ff7519c82a34bb12b48
#
_entry.id   86d453eb41758ff7519c82a34bb12b48
#
_cell.length_a   1.000
_cell.length_b   1.000
_cell.length_c   1.000
_cell.angle_alpha   90.00
_cell.angle_beta   90.00
_cell.angle_gamma   90.00
#
_symmetry.space_group_name_H-M   'P 1'
#
loop_
_entity.id
_entity.type
_entity.pdbx_description
1 polymer ?
#
loop_
_entity_poly.entity_id
_entity_poly.type
_entity_poly.pdbx_seq_one_letter_code
_entity_poly.pdbx_strand_id
1 'polypeptide(L)'
;MFKKQQNLCESVIDSMRPKSVWQDDVFLAEQCKERFLTVEDIPEMRSCGVYMGGMAKLHDAYWVERESVNVHTLIFTQEGGGILTTATSVQAITPYTLVVLPAGTPFRFELDPQYNYWKMAWMLTPDTPQWQHIASLGQSIVPFGECEQIWSLMNLVHFEIGGRASYRKLLMSEIIRTLTGFEPKSTSTTARVQALYNEIESSLHLAWTVAGMAERVFVSEEQLNRVTKSLFNVSPRSKLIQLRMDKATSLLKQQDWSVSMIANRLVDKDPYNLSHRFKKHFGLSPSQYRKNYRLTS
;
A
#
# COMPACT_ATOMS: atom_id res chain seq x y z
N MET A 1 -25.40 -7.41 0.21
CA MET A 1 -24.91 -8.12 -0.99
C MET A 1 -23.41 -8.48 -0.90
N PHE A 2 -22.68 -8.06 0.15
CA PHE A 2 -21.22 -8.24 0.31
C PHE A 2 -20.78 -9.50 1.09
N LYS A 3 -21.67 -10.17 1.82
CA LYS A 3 -21.33 -11.41 2.58
C LYS A 3 -20.99 -12.63 1.69
N LYS A 4 -21.36 -12.61 0.39
CA LYS A 4 -21.06 -13.72 -0.53
C LYS A 4 -19.65 -13.68 -1.15
N GLN A 5 -18.98 -12.51 -1.15
CA GLN A 5 -17.66 -12.39 -1.79
C GLN A 5 -16.50 -12.86 -0.88
N GLN A 6 -16.60 -12.70 0.44
CA GLN A 6 -15.57 -13.17 1.37
C GLN A 6 -15.42 -14.69 1.38
N ASN A 7 -16.55 -15.43 1.33
CA ASN A 7 -16.52 -16.90 1.29
C ASN A 7 -15.96 -17.48 -0.02
N LEU A 8 -15.94 -16.69 -1.10
CA LEU A 8 -15.38 -17.12 -2.40
C LEU A 8 -13.84 -17.02 -2.44
N CYS A 9 -13.24 -16.07 -1.71
CA CYS A 9 -11.79 -15.91 -1.64
C CYS A 9 -11.12 -17.07 -0.90
N GLU A 10 -11.61 -17.40 0.27
CA GLU A 10 -11.12 -18.55 1.04
C GLU A 10 -11.32 -19.85 0.23
N SER A 11 -12.45 -20.04 -0.42
CA SER A 11 -12.75 -21.27 -1.18
C SER A 11 -11.88 -21.45 -2.43
N VAL A 12 -11.41 -20.40 -3.08
CA VAL A 12 -10.50 -20.51 -4.24
C VAL A 12 -9.11 -20.90 -3.77
N ILE A 13 -8.59 -20.25 -2.72
CA ILE A 13 -7.28 -20.57 -2.16
C ILE A 13 -7.26 -21.93 -1.50
N ASP A 14 -8.31 -22.31 -0.77
CA ASP A 14 -8.47 -23.64 -0.16
C ASP A 14 -8.52 -24.78 -1.19
N SER A 15 -8.93 -24.51 -2.42
CA SER A 15 -8.92 -25.48 -3.53
C SER A 15 -7.54 -25.62 -4.20
N MET A 16 -6.66 -24.65 -4.04
CA MET A 16 -5.31 -24.65 -4.61
C MET A 16 -4.34 -25.43 -3.71
N ARG A 17 -3.45 -26.21 -4.31
CA ARG A 17 -2.46 -27.01 -3.60
C ARG A 17 -1.06 -26.49 -3.84
N PRO A 18 -0.15 -26.65 -2.85
CA PRO A 18 1.27 -26.44 -3.05
C PRO A 18 1.79 -27.21 -4.27
N LYS A 19 2.74 -26.64 -4.96
CA LYS A 19 3.24 -27.16 -6.24
C LYS A 19 4.57 -27.91 -6.01
N SER A 20 4.74 -29.06 -6.69
CA SER A 20 5.94 -29.89 -6.59
C SER A 20 6.79 -29.92 -7.87
N VAL A 21 6.19 -29.53 -9.00
CA VAL A 21 6.90 -29.47 -10.30
C VAL A 21 6.86 -28.03 -10.77
N TRP A 22 8.01 -27.49 -11.15
CA TRP A 22 8.22 -26.09 -11.47
C TRP A 22 8.75 -25.92 -12.87
N GLN A 23 8.49 -24.78 -13.47
CA GLN A 23 9.04 -24.38 -14.76
C GLN A 23 9.28 -22.87 -14.77
N ASP A 24 10.21 -22.43 -15.61
CA ASP A 24 10.37 -21.01 -15.90
C ASP A 24 9.32 -20.58 -16.92
N ASP A 25 8.32 -19.82 -16.47
CA ASP A 25 7.23 -19.33 -17.32
C ASP A 25 6.77 -17.94 -16.89
N VAL A 26 6.44 -17.11 -17.86
CA VAL A 26 5.92 -15.75 -17.64
C VAL A 26 4.82 -15.47 -18.65
N PHE A 27 3.70 -14.99 -18.18
CA PHE A 27 2.58 -14.56 -19.02
C PHE A 27 2.04 -13.20 -18.60
N LEU A 28 1.76 -12.35 -19.58
CA LEU A 28 1.12 -11.06 -19.41
C LEU A 28 -0.01 -10.92 -20.44
N ALA A 29 -1.23 -10.62 -19.97
CA ALA A 29 -2.34 -10.26 -20.86
C ALA A 29 -2.08 -8.88 -21.52
N GLU A 30 -2.75 -8.60 -22.64
CA GLU A 30 -2.57 -7.36 -23.42
C GLU A 30 -2.84 -6.08 -22.62
N GLN A 31 -3.71 -6.15 -21.63
CA GLN A 31 -4.07 -5.01 -20.77
C GLN A 31 -3.00 -4.69 -19.72
N CYS A 32 -2.07 -5.60 -19.47
CA CYS A 32 -0.98 -5.39 -18.53
C CYS A 32 -0.03 -4.30 -19.02
N LYS A 33 0.43 -3.46 -18.09
CA LYS A 33 1.44 -2.43 -18.36
C LYS A 33 2.57 -2.59 -17.34
N GLU A 34 3.78 -2.72 -17.86
CA GLU A 34 4.96 -2.87 -17.04
C GLU A 34 6.06 -1.90 -17.49
N ARG A 35 6.81 -1.37 -16.53
CA ARG A 35 7.98 -0.51 -16.75
C ARG A 35 9.14 -1.13 -16.02
N PHE A 36 10.23 -1.31 -16.72
CA PHE A 36 11.48 -1.85 -16.20
C PHE A 36 12.44 -0.73 -15.79
N LEU A 37 13.22 -1.02 -14.77
CA LEU A 37 14.40 -0.25 -14.35
C LEU A 37 15.59 -1.19 -14.40
N THR A 38 16.54 -0.92 -15.26
CA THR A 38 17.73 -1.74 -15.47
C THR A 38 19.00 -0.99 -15.05
N VAL A 39 20.07 -1.69 -14.80
CA VAL A 39 21.37 -1.06 -14.46
C VAL A 39 21.98 -0.31 -15.63
N GLU A 40 21.55 -0.59 -16.86
CA GLU A 40 21.94 0.15 -18.06
C GLU A 40 21.31 1.53 -18.09
N ASP A 41 20.02 1.64 -17.72
CA ASP A 41 19.27 2.89 -17.69
C ASP A 41 19.56 3.69 -16.41
N ILE A 42 19.80 2.99 -15.30
CA ILE A 42 20.01 3.54 -13.95
C ILE A 42 21.29 2.94 -13.35
N PRO A 43 22.48 3.41 -13.73
CA PRO A 43 23.75 2.85 -13.22
C PRO A 43 23.90 2.88 -11.70
N GLU A 44 23.19 3.78 -11.04
CA GLU A 44 23.16 3.92 -9.57
C GLU A 44 22.60 2.67 -8.87
N MET A 45 21.74 1.87 -9.54
CA MET A 45 21.21 0.62 -9.01
C MET A 45 22.32 -0.37 -8.63
N ARG A 46 23.39 -0.43 -9.43
CA ARG A 46 24.52 -1.33 -9.17
C ARG A 46 25.20 -1.00 -7.84
N SER A 47 25.44 0.29 -7.57
CA SER A 47 26.06 0.71 -6.30
C SER A 47 25.13 0.54 -5.09
N CYS A 48 23.83 0.42 -5.33
CA CYS A 48 22.80 0.17 -4.33
C CYS A 48 22.52 -1.33 -4.11
N GLY A 49 23.20 -2.22 -4.82
CA GLY A 49 22.97 -3.66 -4.72
C GLY A 49 21.60 -4.07 -5.25
N VAL A 50 21.09 -3.41 -6.31
CA VAL A 50 19.86 -3.76 -7.00
C VAL A 50 20.21 -4.19 -8.41
N TYR A 51 19.74 -5.39 -8.79
CA TYR A 51 20.00 -5.95 -10.12
C TYR A 51 19.03 -5.41 -11.16
N MET A 52 17.74 -5.39 -10.83
CA MET A 52 16.66 -4.98 -11.71
C MET A 52 15.45 -4.58 -10.86
N GLY A 53 14.57 -3.77 -11.40
CA GLY A 53 13.29 -3.46 -10.76
C GLY A 53 12.25 -3.08 -11.79
N GLY A 54 11.02 -2.92 -11.35
CA GLY A 54 9.94 -2.52 -12.21
C GLY A 54 8.67 -2.15 -11.47
N MET A 55 7.72 -1.63 -12.24
CA MET A 55 6.40 -1.24 -11.77
C MET A 55 5.37 -1.78 -12.76
N ALA A 56 4.38 -2.47 -12.25
CA ALA A 56 3.36 -3.12 -13.06
C ALA A 56 1.95 -2.72 -12.64
N LYS A 57 1.08 -2.52 -13.64
CA LYS A 57 -0.37 -2.47 -13.52
C LYS A 57 -0.93 -3.62 -14.34
N LEU A 58 -1.41 -4.61 -13.66
CA LEU A 58 -1.79 -5.90 -14.21
C LEU A 58 -3.30 -6.02 -14.26
N HIS A 59 -3.79 -6.60 -15.35
CA HIS A 59 -5.21 -6.82 -15.60
C HIS A 59 -5.41 -8.17 -16.28
N ASP A 60 -6.59 -8.74 -16.13
CA ASP A 60 -7.07 -9.96 -16.76
C ASP A 60 -6.28 -11.22 -16.35
N ALA A 61 -5.04 -11.36 -16.83
CA ALA A 61 -4.20 -12.50 -16.48
C ALA A 61 -2.73 -12.11 -16.45
N TYR A 62 -2.05 -12.58 -15.42
CA TYR A 62 -0.61 -12.40 -15.23
C TYR A 62 -0.07 -13.49 -14.33
N TRP A 63 1.04 -14.09 -14.69
CA TRP A 63 1.79 -14.96 -13.78
C TRP A 63 3.28 -14.95 -14.10
N VAL A 64 4.06 -15.20 -13.07
CA VAL A 64 5.49 -15.48 -13.13
C VAL A 64 5.74 -16.75 -12.32
N GLU A 65 6.32 -17.76 -12.96
CA GLU A 65 6.76 -19.00 -12.34
C GLU A 65 8.24 -19.17 -12.54
N ARG A 66 8.94 -19.55 -11.50
CA ARG A 66 10.38 -19.81 -11.53
C ARG A 66 10.70 -21.10 -10.80
N GLU A 67 11.53 -21.92 -11.43
CA GLU A 67 12.09 -23.13 -10.79
C GLU A 67 13.23 -22.76 -9.83
N SER A 68 14.15 -21.91 -10.27
CA SER A 68 15.24 -21.39 -9.45
C SER A 68 15.82 -20.12 -10.08
N VAL A 69 16.08 -19.09 -9.28
CA VAL A 69 16.74 -17.86 -9.71
C VAL A 69 17.83 -17.47 -8.71
N ASN A 70 18.94 -16.92 -9.20
CA ASN A 70 20.09 -16.54 -8.38
C ASN A 70 19.96 -15.14 -7.74
N VAL A 71 18.74 -14.63 -7.65
CA VAL A 71 18.42 -13.32 -7.09
C VAL A 71 17.22 -13.45 -6.16
N HIS A 72 17.15 -12.61 -5.14
CA HIS A 72 15.94 -12.48 -4.36
C HIS A 72 14.93 -11.66 -5.15
N THR A 73 13.66 -12.05 -5.10
CA THR A 73 12.54 -11.28 -5.67
C THR A 73 11.73 -10.67 -4.54
N LEU A 74 11.57 -9.35 -4.61
CA LEU A 74 10.77 -8.55 -3.68
C LEU A 74 9.59 -7.96 -4.44
N ILE A 75 8.35 -8.13 -3.94
CA ILE A 75 7.14 -7.57 -4.57
C ILE A 75 6.41 -6.71 -3.55
N PHE A 76 6.16 -5.46 -3.90
CA PHE A 76 5.47 -4.45 -3.08
C PHE A 76 4.07 -4.24 -3.66
N THR A 77 3.05 -4.73 -2.99
CA THR A 77 1.67 -4.63 -3.46
C THR A 77 1.03 -3.34 -2.98
N GLN A 78 0.64 -2.46 -3.91
CA GLN A 78 -0.03 -1.21 -3.57
C GLN A 78 -1.54 -1.33 -3.61
N GLU A 79 -2.10 -1.89 -4.69
CA GLU A 79 -3.55 -2.03 -4.91
C GLU A 79 -3.86 -3.39 -5.53
N GLY A 80 -5.08 -3.90 -5.31
CA GLY A 80 -5.46 -5.21 -5.81
C GLY A 80 -4.72 -6.33 -5.12
N GLY A 81 -4.38 -7.39 -5.85
CA GLY A 81 -3.66 -8.50 -5.24
C GLY A 81 -3.41 -9.66 -6.17
N GLY A 82 -2.73 -10.64 -5.63
CA GLY A 82 -2.33 -11.86 -6.33
C GLY A 82 -2.36 -13.08 -5.42
N ILE A 83 -1.91 -14.18 -5.96
CA ILE A 83 -1.77 -15.47 -5.25
C ILE A 83 -0.30 -15.89 -5.35
N LEU A 84 0.30 -16.19 -4.21
CA LEU A 84 1.63 -16.80 -4.13
C LEU A 84 1.48 -18.30 -3.90
N THR A 85 2.04 -19.10 -4.79
CA THR A 85 2.18 -20.55 -4.64
C THR A 85 3.64 -20.89 -4.43
N THR A 86 3.92 -21.65 -3.38
CA THR A 86 5.24 -22.19 -3.04
C THR A 86 5.19 -23.71 -2.97
N ALA A 87 6.32 -24.35 -2.67
CA ALA A 87 6.36 -25.79 -2.46
C ALA A 87 5.59 -26.26 -1.21
N THR A 88 5.28 -25.36 -0.30
CA THR A 88 4.67 -25.69 1.01
C THR A 88 3.33 -24.99 1.25
N SER A 89 3.00 -23.93 0.52
CA SER A 89 1.81 -23.12 0.80
C SER A 89 1.25 -22.43 -0.44
N VAL A 90 -0.02 -22.08 -0.36
CA VAL A 90 -0.69 -21.13 -1.25
C VAL A 90 -1.26 -20.00 -0.40
N GLN A 91 -0.94 -18.75 -0.73
CA GLN A 91 -1.30 -17.60 0.09
C GLN A 91 -1.79 -16.44 -0.77
N ALA A 92 -2.79 -15.68 -0.30
CA ALA A 92 -3.22 -14.45 -0.94
C ALA A 92 -2.20 -13.33 -0.70
N ILE A 93 -1.86 -12.61 -1.77
CA ILE A 93 -1.09 -11.37 -1.70
C ILE A 93 -2.09 -10.22 -1.66
N THR A 94 -2.06 -9.45 -0.59
CA THR A 94 -3.00 -8.34 -0.36
C THR A 94 -2.29 -6.99 -0.42
N PRO A 95 -3.02 -5.87 -0.57
CA PRO A 95 -2.43 -4.53 -0.52
C PRO A 95 -1.59 -4.28 0.74
N TYR A 96 -0.57 -3.44 0.61
CA TYR A 96 0.37 -3.08 1.67
C TYR A 96 1.15 -4.26 2.25
N THR A 97 1.53 -5.19 1.36
CA THR A 97 2.41 -6.31 1.70
C THR A 97 3.67 -6.30 0.85
N LEU A 98 4.76 -6.81 1.45
CA LEU A 98 5.99 -7.19 0.80
C LEU A 98 6.00 -8.72 0.69
N VAL A 99 6.10 -9.23 -0.53
CA VAL A 99 6.42 -10.64 -0.78
C VAL A 99 7.94 -10.78 -0.87
N VAL A 100 8.48 -11.72 -0.11
CA VAL A 100 9.90 -12.06 -0.12
C VAL A 100 10.07 -13.46 -0.70
N LEU A 101 10.85 -13.56 -1.76
CA LEU A 101 11.16 -14.81 -2.45
C LEU A 101 12.70 -14.93 -2.55
N PRO A 102 13.34 -15.66 -1.62
CA PRO A 102 14.79 -15.81 -1.60
C PRO A 102 15.31 -16.51 -2.85
N ALA A 103 16.56 -16.18 -3.21
CA ALA A 103 17.29 -16.88 -4.27
C ALA A 103 17.31 -18.38 -4.06
N GLY A 104 17.30 -19.15 -5.15
CA GLY A 104 17.37 -20.61 -5.14
C GLY A 104 16.08 -21.34 -4.74
N THR A 105 14.98 -20.62 -4.53
CA THR A 105 13.70 -21.21 -4.14
C THR A 105 12.66 -21.12 -5.26
N PRO A 106 11.91 -22.20 -5.58
CA PRO A 106 10.88 -22.16 -6.60
C PRO A 106 9.65 -21.40 -6.11
N PHE A 107 9.00 -20.68 -7.02
CA PHE A 107 7.76 -19.95 -6.73
C PHE A 107 6.91 -19.71 -7.97
N ARG A 108 5.63 -19.48 -7.75
CA ARG A 108 4.72 -18.88 -8.70
C ARG A 108 3.92 -17.79 -8.02
N PHE A 109 3.85 -16.64 -8.63
CA PHE A 109 2.85 -15.64 -8.25
C PHE A 109 2.02 -15.27 -9.47
N GLU A 110 0.75 -14.99 -9.24
CA GLU A 110 -0.21 -14.71 -10.28
C GLU A 110 -1.25 -13.70 -9.83
N LEU A 111 -1.86 -13.00 -10.81
CA LEU A 111 -2.97 -12.10 -10.53
C LEU A 111 -4.15 -12.90 -9.95
N ASP A 112 -4.67 -12.45 -8.82
CA ASP A 112 -5.88 -13.05 -8.24
C ASP A 112 -7.08 -12.71 -9.13
N PRO A 113 -7.78 -13.73 -9.69
CA PRO A 113 -8.94 -13.52 -10.55
C PRO A 113 -10.08 -12.72 -9.90
N GLN A 114 -10.12 -12.66 -8.58
CA GLN A 114 -11.16 -11.91 -7.85
C GLN A 114 -10.90 -10.41 -7.87
N TYR A 115 -9.62 -9.99 -7.81
CA TYR A 115 -9.27 -8.58 -7.94
C TYR A 115 -9.33 -8.12 -9.39
N ASN A 116 -8.98 -8.99 -10.34
CA ASN A 116 -8.80 -8.68 -11.76
C ASN A 116 -7.94 -7.42 -12.02
N TYR A 117 -7.17 -7.03 -11.03
CA TYR A 117 -6.28 -5.87 -11.02
C TYR A 117 -5.21 -6.02 -9.95
N TRP A 118 -3.96 -5.72 -10.31
CA TRP A 118 -2.86 -5.69 -9.35
C TRP A 118 -1.87 -4.58 -9.73
N LYS A 119 -1.68 -3.64 -8.81
CA LYS A 119 -0.67 -2.59 -8.92
C LYS A 119 0.44 -2.89 -7.95
N MET A 120 1.61 -3.16 -8.49
CA MET A 120 2.78 -3.55 -7.71
C MET A 120 4.06 -2.94 -8.25
N ALA A 121 5.02 -2.74 -7.35
CA ALA A 121 6.42 -2.59 -7.69
C ALA A 121 7.15 -3.88 -7.37
N TRP A 122 8.23 -4.16 -8.08
CA TRP A 122 9.07 -5.32 -7.80
C TRP A 122 10.54 -4.98 -7.94
N MET A 123 11.38 -5.74 -7.25
CA MET A 123 12.83 -5.54 -7.25
C MET A 123 13.54 -6.88 -7.17
N LEU A 124 14.57 -7.04 -7.98
CA LEU A 124 15.49 -8.18 -7.95
C LEU A 124 16.80 -7.73 -7.31
N THR A 125 17.22 -8.45 -6.28
CA THR A 125 18.45 -8.13 -5.55
C THR A 125 19.36 -9.36 -5.49
N PRO A 126 20.70 -9.18 -5.61
CA PRO A 126 21.63 -10.28 -5.56
C PRO A 126 21.66 -10.91 -4.15
N ASP A 127 22.01 -12.19 -4.09
CA ASP A 127 22.25 -12.89 -2.83
C ASP A 127 23.58 -12.42 -2.21
N THR A 128 23.51 -11.34 -1.45
CA THR A 128 24.63 -10.69 -0.79
C THR A 128 24.31 -10.37 0.66
N PRO A 129 25.33 -10.18 1.53
CA PRO A 129 25.10 -9.85 2.94
C PRO A 129 24.19 -8.63 3.17
N GLN A 130 24.15 -7.67 2.25
CA GLN A 130 23.29 -6.49 2.32
C GLN A 130 21.81 -6.87 2.41
N TRP A 131 21.37 -7.95 1.75
CA TRP A 131 19.97 -8.36 1.64
C TRP A 131 19.60 -9.53 2.54
N GLN A 132 20.56 -10.08 3.31
CA GLN A 132 20.31 -11.24 4.17
C GLN A 132 19.24 -10.99 5.23
N HIS A 133 19.12 -9.76 5.74
CA HIS A 133 18.09 -9.42 6.72
C HIS A 133 16.66 -9.59 6.15
N ILE A 134 16.45 -9.35 4.85
CA ILE A 134 15.17 -9.59 4.16
C ILE A 134 15.08 -11.07 3.73
N ALA A 135 16.13 -11.60 3.11
CA ALA A 135 16.14 -12.99 2.63
C ALA A 135 15.92 -14.01 3.74
N SER A 136 16.38 -13.73 4.97
CA SER A 136 16.18 -14.59 6.14
C SER A 136 14.71 -14.78 6.56
N LEU A 137 13.79 -13.95 6.04
CA LEU A 137 12.34 -14.13 6.22
C LEU A 137 11.80 -15.37 5.50
N GLY A 138 12.59 -15.96 4.60
CA GLY A 138 12.15 -17.07 3.75
C GLY A 138 11.09 -16.63 2.73
N GLN A 139 10.42 -17.61 2.12
CA GLN A 139 9.27 -17.34 1.26
C GLN A 139 8.08 -16.90 2.12
N SER A 140 7.82 -15.61 2.13
CA SER A 140 6.84 -15.03 3.05
C SER A 140 6.13 -13.80 2.46
N ILE A 141 4.95 -13.53 3.00
CA ILE A 141 4.20 -12.29 2.75
C ILE A 141 4.12 -11.55 4.08
N VAL A 142 4.73 -10.38 4.14
CA VAL A 142 4.78 -9.58 5.37
C VAL A 142 4.16 -8.21 5.16
N PRO A 143 3.52 -7.61 6.15
CA PRO A 143 3.00 -6.26 6.05
C PRO A 143 4.11 -5.25 5.78
N PHE A 144 3.85 -4.34 4.84
CA PHE A 144 4.77 -3.28 4.46
C PHE A 144 3.99 -2.02 4.11
N GLY A 145 3.99 -1.05 5.02
CA GLY A 145 3.17 0.17 4.89
C GLY A 145 3.67 1.13 3.81
N GLU A 146 4.94 0.99 3.41
CA GLU A 146 5.65 1.91 2.52
C GLU A 146 5.53 1.52 1.02
N CYS A 147 4.60 0.63 0.65
CA CYS A 147 4.40 0.19 -0.75
C CYS A 147 4.15 1.36 -1.70
N GLU A 148 3.34 2.34 -1.29
CA GLU A 148 3.07 3.54 -2.11
C GLU A 148 4.33 4.41 -2.24
N GLN A 149 5.12 4.54 -1.18
CA GLN A 149 6.38 5.28 -1.20
C GLN A 149 7.37 4.62 -2.17
N ILE A 150 7.55 3.29 -2.09
CA ILE A 150 8.41 2.54 -3.02
C ILE A 150 7.95 2.72 -4.47
N TRP A 151 6.64 2.56 -4.74
CA TRP A 151 6.08 2.80 -6.07
C TRP A 151 6.41 4.20 -6.58
N SER A 152 6.18 5.22 -5.76
CA SER A 152 6.38 6.63 -6.12
C SER A 152 7.86 6.94 -6.38
N LEU A 153 8.75 6.44 -5.54
CA LEU A 153 10.20 6.61 -5.71
C LEU A 153 10.68 5.93 -7.00
N MET A 154 10.27 4.68 -7.26
CA MET A 154 10.63 3.96 -8.48
C MET A 154 10.08 4.66 -9.73
N ASN A 155 8.88 5.21 -9.67
CA ASN A 155 8.30 5.98 -10.76
C ASN A 155 9.10 7.27 -11.03
N LEU A 156 9.55 7.98 -10.00
CA LEU A 156 10.45 9.14 -10.15
C LEU A 156 11.80 8.73 -10.75
N VAL A 157 12.38 7.61 -10.31
CA VAL A 157 13.61 7.06 -10.91
C VAL A 157 13.42 6.78 -12.41
N HIS A 158 12.29 6.20 -12.79
CA HIS A 158 11.97 5.94 -14.21
C HIS A 158 11.91 7.23 -15.03
N PHE A 159 11.30 8.30 -14.53
CA PHE A 159 11.26 9.59 -15.22
C PHE A 159 12.61 10.30 -15.30
N GLU A 160 13.57 9.91 -14.48
CA GLU A 160 14.94 10.43 -14.50
C GLU A 160 15.89 9.55 -15.34
N ILE A 161 15.40 8.58 -16.12
CA ILE A 161 16.21 7.87 -17.11
C ILE A 161 16.77 8.89 -18.11
N GLY A 162 18.10 8.91 -18.29
CA GLY A 162 18.78 9.92 -19.08
C GLY A 162 18.88 11.31 -18.44
N GLY A 163 18.30 11.51 -17.25
CA GLY A 163 18.28 12.76 -16.52
C GLY A 163 19.47 12.91 -15.51
N ARG A 164 19.17 13.53 -14.36
CA ARG A 164 20.17 13.94 -13.38
C ARG A 164 20.66 12.76 -12.51
N ALA A 165 21.91 12.36 -12.67
CA ALA A 165 22.52 11.27 -11.89
C ALA A 165 22.47 11.52 -10.36
N SER A 166 22.67 12.77 -9.92
CA SER A 166 22.61 13.12 -8.50
C SER A 166 21.22 12.92 -7.90
N TYR A 167 20.16 13.20 -8.69
CA TYR A 167 18.78 13.00 -8.25
C TYR A 167 18.41 11.51 -8.26
N ARG A 168 18.80 10.75 -9.29
CA ARG A 168 18.64 9.28 -9.28
C ARG A 168 19.33 8.64 -8.08
N LYS A 169 20.55 9.08 -7.75
CA LYS A 169 21.28 8.60 -6.57
C LYS A 169 20.52 8.87 -5.26
N LEU A 170 19.93 10.05 -5.11
CA LEU A 170 19.12 10.41 -3.95
C LEU A 170 17.88 9.49 -3.85
N LEU A 171 17.13 9.32 -4.95
CA LEU A 171 15.94 8.47 -4.99
C LEU A 171 16.29 7.02 -4.67
N MET A 172 17.34 6.47 -5.27
CA MET A 172 17.82 5.11 -4.99
C MET A 172 18.26 4.96 -3.52
N SER A 173 18.96 5.95 -2.97
CA SER A 173 19.34 5.92 -1.55
C SER A 173 18.13 5.88 -0.64
N GLU A 174 17.06 6.59 -0.98
CA GLU A 174 15.81 6.59 -0.20
C GLU A 174 15.08 5.24 -0.29
N ILE A 175 15.03 4.62 -1.47
CA ILE A 175 14.50 3.26 -1.64
C ILE A 175 15.28 2.28 -0.73
N ILE A 176 16.60 2.30 -0.80
CA ILE A 176 17.44 1.41 0.01
C ILE A 176 17.28 1.69 1.51
N ARG A 177 17.22 2.95 1.93
CA ARG A 177 16.97 3.33 3.33
C ARG A 177 15.66 2.75 3.85
N THR A 178 14.60 2.82 3.04
CA THR A 178 13.28 2.26 3.39
C THR A 178 13.35 0.75 3.57
N LEU A 179 14.11 0.04 2.72
CA LEU A 179 14.26 -1.41 2.78
C LEU A 179 15.23 -1.88 3.87
N THR A 180 16.35 -1.19 4.08
CA THR A 180 17.31 -1.56 5.13
C THR A 180 16.84 -1.20 6.54
N GLY A 181 15.96 -0.20 6.66
CA GLY A 181 15.26 0.11 7.92
C GLY A 181 14.04 -0.78 8.19
N PHE A 182 13.72 -1.70 7.27
CA PHE A 182 12.61 -2.62 7.43
C PHE A 182 12.99 -3.72 8.44
N GLU A 183 12.46 -3.62 9.63
CA GLU A 183 12.34 -4.73 10.55
C GLU A 183 10.96 -5.34 10.33
N PRO A 184 10.85 -6.64 10.02
CA PRO A 184 9.56 -7.32 9.98
C PRO A 184 8.99 -7.28 11.39
N LYS A 185 8.31 -6.20 11.70
CA LYS A 185 7.44 -6.19 12.87
C LYS A 185 6.46 -7.31 12.60
N SER A 186 6.50 -8.33 13.46
CA SER A 186 5.45 -9.36 13.50
C SER A 186 4.14 -8.69 13.15
N THR A 187 3.31 -9.31 12.33
CA THR A 187 2.00 -8.84 11.80
C THR A 187 1.17 -8.14 12.86
N SER A 188 1.67 -7.02 13.38
CA SER A 188 1.02 -6.33 14.47
C SER A 188 -0.21 -5.70 13.87
N THR A 189 -1.34 -6.12 14.38
CA THR A 189 -2.63 -5.46 14.12
C THR A 189 -2.50 -3.94 14.18
N THR A 190 -1.58 -3.44 14.98
CA THR A 190 -1.20 -2.02 15.10
C THR A 190 -0.68 -1.42 13.79
N ALA A 191 0.24 -2.10 13.09
CA ALA A 191 0.77 -1.60 11.81
C ALA A 191 -0.32 -1.57 10.72
N ARG A 192 -1.18 -2.61 10.65
CA ARG A 192 -2.30 -2.66 9.71
C ARG A 192 -3.31 -1.53 9.99
N VAL A 193 -3.62 -1.28 11.26
CA VAL A 193 -4.53 -0.19 11.64
C VAL A 193 -3.90 1.18 11.36
N GLN A 194 -2.60 1.35 11.54
CA GLN A 194 -1.92 2.60 11.16
C GLN A 194 -1.99 2.83 9.65
N ALA A 195 -1.72 1.81 8.83
CA ALA A 195 -1.83 1.88 7.37
C ALA A 195 -3.27 2.20 6.92
N LEU A 196 -4.28 1.62 7.57
CA LEU A 196 -5.68 1.94 7.33
C LEU A 196 -5.96 3.45 7.52
N TYR A 197 -5.46 4.07 8.58
CA TYR A 197 -5.69 5.50 8.80
C TYR A 197 -4.97 6.38 7.78
N ASN A 198 -3.82 5.98 7.26
CA ASN A 198 -3.16 6.65 6.15
C ASN A 198 -4.01 6.55 4.86
N GLU A 199 -4.60 5.38 4.59
CA GLU A 199 -5.54 5.20 3.47
C GLU A 199 -6.80 6.05 3.64
N ILE A 200 -7.39 6.07 4.84
CA ILE A 200 -8.57 6.90 5.17
C ILE A 200 -8.27 8.39 4.92
N GLU A 201 -7.09 8.85 5.30
CA GLU A 201 -6.69 10.25 5.10
C GLU A 201 -6.66 10.65 3.62
N SER A 202 -6.27 9.75 2.74
CA SER A 202 -6.30 9.96 1.28
C SER A 202 -7.70 9.85 0.67
N SER A 203 -8.65 9.23 1.38
CA SER A 203 -9.98 8.86 0.88
C SER A 203 -11.13 9.32 1.80
N LEU A 204 -10.98 10.48 2.44
CA LEU A 204 -11.97 11.04 3.38
C LEU A 204 -13.36 11.29 2.77
N HIS A 205 -13.46 11.34 1.43
CA HIS A 205 -14.72 11.47 0.69
C HIS A 205 -15.55 10.18 0.66
N LEU A 206 -14.99 9.04 1.08
CA LEU A 206 -15.72 7.78 1.11
C LEU A 206 -16.53 7.63 2.41
N ALA A 207 -17.61 6.85 2.33
CA ALA A 207 -18.48 6.56 3.47
C ALA A 207 -17.89 5.45 4.36
N TRP A 208 -16.80 5.76 5.04
CA TRP A 208 -16.16 4.83 5.98
C TRP A 208 -17.07 4.49 7.16
N THR A 209 -17.26 3.20 7.42
CA THR A 209 -17.92 2.67 8.61
C THR A 209 -16.92 1.92 9.49
N VAL A 210 -17.19 1.79 10.79
CA VAL A 210 -16.30 1.03 11.69
C VAL A 210 -16.20 -0.42 11.26
N ALA A 211 -17.31 -1.01 10.83
CA ALA A 211 -17.34 -2.37 10.29
C ALA A 211 -16.47 -2.49 9.02
N GLY A 212 -16.61 -1.57 8.05
CA GLY A 212 -15.79 -1.58 6.84
C GLY A 212 -14.30 -1.32 7.10
N MET A 213 -13.97 -0.51 8.12
CA MET A 213 -12.58 -0.32 8.57
C MET A 213 -12.01 -1.61 9.17
N ALA A 214 -12.77 -2.31 10.01
CA ALA A 214 -12.35 -3.54 10.64
C ALA A 214 -12.15 -4.66 9.61
N GLU A 215 -13.08 -4.78 8.67
CA GLU A 215 -13.01 -5.70 7.53
C GLU A 215 -11.75 -5.45 6.67
N ARG A 216 -11.45 -4.19 6.38
CA ARG A 216 -10.30 -3.78 5.57
C ARG A 216 -8.96 -4.24 6.14
N VAL A 217 -8.83 -4.34 7.46
CA VAL A 217 -7.60 -4.76 8.15
C VAL A 217 -7.71 -6.14 8.80
N PHE A 218 -8.75 -6.91 8.44
CA PHE A 218 -8.97 -8.29 8.90
C PHE A 218 -8.94 -8.42 10.43
N VAL A 219 -9.74 -7.59 11.11
CA VAL A 219 -9.92 -7.64 12.58
C VAL A 219 -11.39 -7.48 12.95
N SER A 220 -11.75 -7.84 14.18
CA SER A 220 -13.07 -7.49 14.73
C SER A 220 -13.17 -5.98 15.02
N GLU A 221 -14.37 -5.42 15.03
CA GLU A 221 -14.60 -4.02 15.42
C GLU A 221 -14.08 -3.72 16.83
N GLU A 222 -14.18 -4.69 17.75
CA GLU A 222 -13.64 -4.58 19.11
C GLU A 222 -12.12 -4.47 19.09
N GLN A 223 -11.45 -5.30 18.30
CA GLN A 223 -10.00 -5.28 18.16
C GLN A 223 -9.54 -3.99 17.48
N LEU A 224 -10.23 -3.52 16.43
CA LEU A 224 -9.97 -2.22 15.82
C LEU A 224 -10.10 -1.09 16.84
N ASN A 225 -11.16 -1.10 17.66
CA ASN A 225 -11.38 -0.08 18.69
C ASN A 225 -10.25 -0.07 19.74
N ARG A 226 -9.82 -1.25 20.20
CA ARG A 226 -8.72 -1.39 21.15
C ARG A 226 -7.42 -0.84 20.59
N VAL A 227 -7.07 -1.21 19.36
CA VAL A 227 -5.83 -0.77 18.71
C VAL A 227 -5.88 0.72 18.40
N THR A 228 -6.99 1.24 17.88
CA THR A 228 -7.15 2.67 17.60
C THR A 228 -7.02 3.51 18.89
N LYS A 229 -7.62 3.05 20.00
CA LYS A 229 -7.46 3.72 21.29
C LYS A 229 -6.01 3.69 21.77
N SER A 230 -5.30 2.59 21.58
CA SER A 230 -3.88 2.49 21.93
C SER A 230 -3.00 3.43 21.10
N LEU A 231 -3.30 3.59 19.80
CA LEU A 231 -2.51 4.43 18.89
C LEU A 231 -2.81 5.93 19.02
N PHE A 232 -4.08 6.28 19.16
CA PHE A 232 -4.55 7.68 19.00
C PHE A 232 -5.32 8.20 20.19
N ASN A 233 -5.53 7.38 21.23
CA ASN A 233 -6.32 7.70 22.43
C ASN A 233 -7.79 8.08 22.16
N VAL A 234 -8.32 7.67 21.00
CA VAL A 234 -9.72 7.91 20.57
C VAL A 234 -10.33 6.69 19.94
N SER A 235 -11.68 6.64 19.82
CA SER A 235 -12.35 5.57 19.09
C SER A 235 -12.17 5.70 17.57
N PRO A 236 -12.37 4.62 16.77
CA PRO A 236 -12.28 4.66 15.29
C PRO A 236 -13.19 5.73 14.69
N ARG A 237 -14.43 5.83 15.17
CA ARG A 237 -15.37 6.85 14.71
C ARG A 237 -14.88 8.27 15.04
N SER A 238 -14.33 8.48 16.23
CA SER A 238 -13.80 9.77 16.64
C SER A 238 -12.57 10.15 15.84
N LYS A 239 -11.68 9.19 15.55
CA LYS A 239 -10.50 9.41 14.72
C LYS A 239 -10.87 9.81 13.29
N LEU A 240 -11.86 9.15 12.68
CA LEU A 240 -12.38 9.54 11.36
C LEU A 240 -12.95 10.97 11.35
N ILE A 241 -13.73 11.33 12.40
CA ILE A 241 -14.26 12.70 12.52
C ILE A 241 -13.12 13.69 12.66
N GLN A 242 -12.12 13.40 13.48
CA GLN A 242 -10.93 14.25 13.64
C GLN A 242 -10.23 14.49 12.31
N LEU A 243 -9.89 13.42 11.55
CA LEU A 243 -9.25 13.55 10.24
C LEU A 243 -10.04 14.43 9.27
N ARG A 244 -11.38 14.28 9.25
CA ARG A 244 -12.25 15.15 8.44
C ARG A 244 -12.25 16.60 8.91
N MET A 245 -12.25 16.84 10.21
CA MET A 245 -12.21 18.19 10.77
C MET A 245 -10.85 18.85 10.52
N ASP A 246 -9.75 18.14 10.66
CA ASP A 246 -8.41 18.63 10.36
C ASP A 246 -8.27 18.98 8.86
N LYS A 247 -8.81 18.14 7.98
CA LYS A 247 -8.85 18.44 6.55
C LYS A 247 -9.74 19.66 6.25
N ALA A 248 -10.88 19.80 6.95
CA ALA A 248 -11.75 20.96 6.80
C ALA A 248 -11.02 22.26 7.17
N THR A 249 -10.24 22.28 8.28
CA THR A 249 -9.45 23.46 8.65
C THR A 249 -8.42 23.83 7.60
N SER A 250 -7.72 22.84 7.02
CA SER A 250 -6.76 23.05 5.95
C SER A 250 -7.41 23.67 4.71
N LEU A 251 -8.59 23.18 4.32
CA LEU A 251 -9.35 23.72 3.17
C LEU A 251 -9.96 25.09 3.45
N LEU A 252 -10.38 25.36 4.69
CA LEU A 252 -10.93 26.68 5.07
C LEU A 252 -9.90 27.82 4.99
N LYS A 253 -8.62 27.51 5.14
CA LYS A 253 -7.51 28.45 4.95
C LYS A 253 -7.34 28.87 3.48
N GLN A 254 -7.80 28.05 2.54
CA GLN A 254 -7.80 28.38 1.12
C GLN A 254 -9.02 29.26 0.78
N GLN A 255 -8.78 30.37 0.10
CA GLN A 255 -9.82 31.38 -0.13
C GLN A 255 -10.94 30.88 -1.05
N ASP A 256 -10.64 29.99 -1.98
CA ASP A 256 -11.55 29.54 -3.04
C ASP A 256 -12.51 28.43 -2.60
N TRP A 257 -12.38 27.90 -1.39
CA TRP A 257 -13.22 26.79 -0.91
C TRP A 257 -14.42 27.31 -0.10
N SER A 258 -15.63 27.16 -0.63
CA SER A 258 -16.85 27.40 0.15
C SER A 258 -17.07 26.29 1.19
N VAL A 259 -17.83 26.59 2.25
CA VAL A 259 -18.20 25.57 3.25
C VAL A 259 -18.96 24.41 2.62
N SER A 260 -19.80 24.69 1.61
CA SER A 260 -20.53 23.67 0.86
C SER A 260 -19.59 22.75 0.05
N MET A 261 -18.58 23.33 -0.63
CA MET A 261 -17.57 22.52 -1.34
C MET A 261 -16.77 21.62 -0.39
N ILE A 262 -16.42 22.14 0.79
CA ILE A 262 -15.71 21.37 1.81
C ILE A 262 -16.59 20.25 2.34
N ALA A 263 -17.88 20.50 2.61
CA ALA A 263 -18.82 19.47 3.06
C ALA A 263 -18.94 18.33 2.04
N ASN A 264 -19.14 18.66 0.78
CA ASN A 264 -19.20 17.66 -0.30
C ASN A 264 -17.90 16.84 -0.44
N ARG A 265 -16.75 17.47 -0.22
CA ARG A 265 -15.43 16.81 -0.27
C ARG A 265 -15.19 15.84 0.87
N LEU A 266 -15.87 16.01 2.02
CA LEU A 266 -15.68 15.24 3.25
C LEU A 266 -16.86 14.30 3.59
N VAL A 267 -17.70 13.95 2.58
CA VAL A 267 -18.89 13.07 2.71
C VAL A 267 -20.05 13.68 3.51
N ASP A 268 -19.93 14.88 4.02
CA ASP A 268 -21.08 15.56 4.60
C ASP A 268 -21.88 16.22 3.47
N LYS A 269 -22.86 15.48 2.92
CA LYS A 269 -23.75 16.01 1.85
C LYS A 269 -24.52 17.25 2.26
N ASP A 270 -24.57 17.54 3.57
CA ASP A 270 -25.24 18.69 4.15
C ASP A 270 -24.21 19.63 4.83
N PRO A 271 -23.99 20.85 4.29
CA PRO A 271 -23.11 21.86 4.89
C PRO A 271 -23.46 22.22 6.34
N TYR A 272 -24.74 22.05 6.73
CA TYR A 272 -25.20 22.29 8.09
C TYR A 272 -24.60 21.27 9.06
N ASN A 273 -24.58 20.00 8.69
CA ASN A 273 -23.96 18.93 9.49
C ASN A 273 -22.46 19.16 9.68
N LEU A 274 -21.74 19.54 8.62
CA LEU A 274 -20.34 19.92 8.73
C LEU A 274 -20.15 21.09 9.70
N SER A 275 -20.94 22.15 9.54
CA SER A 275 -20.84 23.35 10.39
C SER A 275 -21.11 23.05 11.86
N HIS A 276 -22.11 22.22 12.16
CA HIS A 276 -22.43 21.79 13.51
C HIS A 276 -21.30 20.96 14.13
N ARG A 277 -20.78 19.96 13.41
CA ARG A 277 -19.65 19.14 13.87
C ARG A 277 -18.38 19.94 14.05
N PHE A 278 -18.09 20.84 13.11
CA PHE A 278 -16.94 21.74 13.17
C PHE A 278 -17.00 22.64 14.41
N LYS A 279 -18.15 23.27 14.66
CA LYS A 279 -18.36 24.08 15.86
C LYS A 279 -18.23 23.28 17.15
N LYS A 280 -18.74 22.04 17.16
CA LYS A 280 -18.60 21.15 18.31
C LYS A 280 -17.13 20.77 18.57
N HIS A 281 -16.32 20.66 17.52
CA HIS A 281 -14.92 20.22 17.62
C HIS A 281 -13.96 21.39 17.94
N PHE A 282 -14.16 22.56 17.34
CA PHE A 282 -13.26 23.71 17.47
C PHE A 282 -13.83 24.89 18.26
N GLY A 283 -15.06 24.83 18.70
CA GLY A 283 -15.75 25.91 19.42
C GLY A 283 -16.23 27.07 18.53
N LEU A 284 -15.81 27.11 17.25
CA LEU A 284 -16.11 28.16 16.30
C LEU A 284 -16.80 27.59 15.06
N SER A 285 -17.69 28.37 14.41
CA SER A 285 -18.22 27.97 13.10
C SER A 285 -17.12 28.04 12.02
N PRO A 286 -17.25 27.29 10.89
CA PRO A 286 -16.29 27.36 9.78
C PRO A 286 -16.04 28.78 9.28
N SER A 287 -17.09 29.61 9.19
CA SER A 287 -16.98 31.00 8.75
C SER A 287 -16.24 31.86 9.76
N GLN A 288 -16.48 31.68 11.06
CA GLN A 288 -15.74 32.37 12.12
C GLN A 288 -14.28 31.97 12.14
N TYR A 289 -14.00 30.67 11.98
CA TYR A 289 -12.63 30.12 11.91
C TYR A 289 -11.85 30.76 10.75
N ARG A 290 -12.45 30.82 9.56
CA ARG A 290 -11.85 31.48 8.38
C ARG A 290 -11.59 32.97 8.61
N LYS A 291 -12.54 33.67 9.21
CA LYS A 291 -12.38 35.12 9.52
C LYS A 291 -11.22 35.34 10.49
N ASN A 292 -11.13 34.56 11.54
CA ASN A 292 -10.05 34.67 12.53
C ASN A 292 -8.68 34.37 11.90
N TYR A 293 -8.59 33.35 11.05
CA TYR A 293 -7.34 33.01 10.35
C TYR A 293 -6.87 34.18 9.46
N ARG A 294 -7.76 34.84 8.74
CA ARG A 294 -7.43 36.01 7.88
C ARG A 294 -6.95 37.23 8.66
N LEU A 295 -7.33 37.37 9.92
CA LEU A 295 -6.89 38.48 10.77
C LEU A 295 -5.51 38.25 11.38
N THR A 296 -5.02 36.98 11.35
CA THR A 296 -3.72 36.57 11.94
C THR A 296 -2.67 36.25 10.88
N SER A 297 -3.02 36.20 9.61
CA SER A 297 -2.14 36.03 8.45
C SER A 297 -1.91 37.34 7.70
#